data_088c30938fa59260678e7e150697838d
#
_entry.id   088c30938fa59260678e7e150697838d
#
_cell.length_a   1.000
_cell.length_b   1.000
_cell.length_c   1.000
_cell.angle_alpha   90.00
_cell.angle_beta   90.00
_cell.angle_gamma   90.00
#
_symmetry.space_group_name_H-M   'P 1'
#
loop_
_entity.id
_entity.type
_entity.pdbx_description
1 polymer ?
#
loop_
_entity_poly.entity_id
_entity_poly.type
_entity_poly.pdbx_seq_one_letter_code
_entity_poly.pdbx_strand_id
1 'polypeptide(L)'
;LHSNGIHTHPMTLLFNALVTHKRVLFVAYHAPAKVVVDHVLAACAFVSGCGAVLRGFVASAMPYATLVNIDALSHQRGFIVGTKHPRLAELGLWDVLCHCEAQSITVSPHLSPPRPLPPFLDTRHPARPSLRHTLRSMPECMLGDERPHAPDVLFMQRLTSALQQHASEPFLRYWCQRHVRDFVALATRHEQTFYGSSLFQPTIHLSHDARDTYMLRCHALRIEGWRGTPSYRSFLWDMSHLYGQASR
;
A
#
# COMPACT_ATOMS: atom_id res chain seq x y z
N LEU A 1 -4.87 8.17 -0.15
CA LEU A 1 -4.76 7.09 0.84
C LEU A 1 -6.08 6.37 1.10
N HIS A 2 -7.19 7.07 1.02
CA HIS A 2 -8.52 6.53 1.27
C HIS A 2 -9.05 5.78 0.03
N SER A 3 -8.65 4.51 -0.14
CA SER A 3 -9.04 3.68 -1.29
C SER A 3 -10.54 3.35 -1.31
N ASN A 4 -11.21 3.40 -0.17
CA ASN A 4 -12.65 3.18 -0.01
C ASN A 4 -13.35 4.38 0.68
N GLY A 5 -12.88 5.60 0.39
CA GLY A 5 -13.40 6.81 1.02
C GLY A 5 -13.32 6.75 2.54
N ILE A 6 -14.35 7.22 3.22
CA ILE A 6 -14.45 7.23 4.70
C ILE A 6 -14.50 5.82 5.33
N HIS A 7 -14.82 4.81 4.53
CA HIS A 7 -14.88 3.41 4.99
C HIS A 7 -13.55 2.66 4.84
N THR A 8 -12.46 3.37 4.51
CA THR A 8 -11.13 2.74 4.41
C THR A 8 -10.66 2.33 5.81
N HIS A 9 -10.44 1.02 6.00
CA HIS A 9 -9.93 0.51 7.27
C HIS A 9 -8.55 1.11 7.59
N PRO A 10 -8.25 1.48 8.87
CA PRO A 10 -6.98 2.07 9.25
C PRO A 10 -5.73 1.30 8.78
N MET A 11 -5.75 -0.03 8.85
CA MET A 11 -4.66 -0.87 8.35
C MET A 11 -4.48 -0.78 6.83
N THR A 12 -5.57 -0.67 6.07
CA THR A 12 -5.50 -0.45 4.61
C THR A 12 -4.96 0.94 4.30
N LEU A 13 -5.35 1.96 5.07
CA LEU A 13 -4.81 3.31 4.95
C LEU A 13 -3.30 3.32 5.23
N LEU A 14 -2.88 2.64 6.29
CA LEU A 14 -1.46 2.48 6.62
C LEU A 14 -0.71 1.76 5.49
N PHE A 15 -1.25 0.64 4.97
CA PHE A 15 -0.66 -0.06 3.83
C PHE A 15 -0.48 0.86 2.62
N ASN A 16 -1.53 1.64 2.29
CA ASN A 16 -1.48 2.60 1.20
C ASN A 16 -0.38 3.66 1.39
N ALA A 17 -0.24 4.18 2.62
CA ALA A 17 0.79 5.15 2.96
C ALA A 17 2.20 4.56 2.80
N LEU A 18 2.41 3.36 3.34
CA LEU A 18 3.71 2.67 3.32
C LEU A 18 4.12 2.31 1.89
N VAL A 19 3.23 1.68 1.11
CA VAL A 19 3.56 1.25 -0.25
C VAL A 19 3.80 2.43 -1.18
N THR A 20 3.12 3.55 -0.98
CA THR A 20 3.32 4.79 -1.75
C THR A 20 4.40 5.71 -1.18
N HIS A 21 5.19 5.20 -0.23
CA HIS A 21 6.35 5.90 0.34
C HIS A 21 6.00 7.26 0.94
N LYS A 22 4.94 7.31 1.76
CA LYS A 22 4.55 8.51 2.51
C LYS A 22 5.34 8.59 3.82
N ARG A 23 5.35 9.78 4.42
CA ARG A 23 5.98 10.02 5.71
C ARG A 23 5.06 9.54 6.82
N VAL A 24 5.37 8.36 7.38
CA VAL A 24 4.58 7.72 8.45
C VAL A 24 5.29 7.88 9.78
N LEU A 25 4.62 8.50 10.74
CA LEU A 25 5.13 8.72 12.09
C LEU A 25 4.30 7.95 13.12
N PHE A 26 4.96 7.08 13.87
CA PHE A 26 4.39 6.38 15.03
C PHE A 26 4.76 7.11 16.32
N VAL A 27 3.76 7.39 17.16
CA VAL A 27 3.97 8.09 18.44
C VAL A 27 3.36 7.33 19.62
N ALA A 28 4.10 7.32 20.73
CA ALA A 28 3.61 6.89 22.03
C ALA A 28 4.29 7.73 23.11
N TYR A 29 3.53 8.44 23.91
CA TYR A 29 4.10 9.39 24.85
C TYR A 29 4.37 8.76 26.22
N HIS A 30 3.48 7.92 26.70
CA HIS A 30 3.56 7.31 28.04
C HIS A 30 4.07 5.86 28.01
N ALA A 31 3.81 5.12 26.92
CA ALA A 31 4.26 3.75 26.77
C ALA A 31 5.80 3.65 26.66
N PRO A 32 6.40 2.49 26.97
CA PRO A 32 7.82 2.25 26.74
C PRO A 32 8.23 2.49 25.27
N ALA A 33 9.47 2.96 25.02
CA ALA A 33 9.99 3.18 23.67
C ALA A 33 9.91 1.94 22.77
N LYS A 34 10.00 0.74 23.38
CA LYS A 34 9.83 -0.54 22.69
C LYS A 34 8.53 -0.61 21.90
N VAL A 35 7.43 -0.06 22.41
CA VAL A 35 6.12 -0.07 21.74
C VAL A 35 6.21 0.63 20.38
N VAL A 36 6.83 1.79 20.34
CA VAL A 36 7.01 2.55 19.09
C VAL A 36 7.93 1.81 18.12
N VAL A 37 9.03 1.28 18.63
CA VAL A 37 10.00 0.49 17.84
C VAL A 37 9.32 -0.72 17.21
N ASP A 38 8.56 -1.47 17.99
CA ASP A 38 7.84 -2.65 17.52
C ASP A 38 6.81 -2.29 16.41
N HIS A 39 6.10 -1.15 16.53
CA HIS A 39 5.17 -0.70 15.50
C HIS A 39 5.88 -0.34 14.19
N VAL A 40 7.04 0.33 14.25
CA VAL A 40 7.83 0.64 13.04
C VAL A 40 8.31 -0.64 12.37
N LEU A 41 8.84 -1.59 13.14
CA LEU A 41 9.31 -2.88 12.62
C LEU A 41 8.14 -3.70 12.04
N ALA A 42 7.00 -3.73 12.73
CA ALA A 42 5.79 -4.39 12.25
C ALA A 42 5.27 -3.76 10.95
N ALA A 43 5.30 -2.42 10.83
CA ALA A 43 4.93 -1.73 9.60
C ALA A 43 5.84 -2.10 8.42
N CYS A 44 7.16 -2.15 8.65
CA CYS A 44 8.12 -2.61 7.64
C CYS A 44 7.86 -4.07 7.25
N ALA A 45 7.63 -4.95 8.22
CA ALA A 45 7.30 -6.35 7.98
C ALA A 45 5.99 -6.48 7.18
N PHE A 46 4.96 -5.75 7.57
CA PHE A 46 3.66 -5.77 6.90
C PHE A 46 3.77 -5.40 5.41
N VAL A 47 4.33 -4.23 5.09
CA VAL A 47 4.39 -3.74 3.71
C VAL A 47 5.36 -4.52 2.83
N SER A 48 6.38 -5.14 3.42
CA SER A 48 7.34 -5.98 2.68
C SER A 48 6.87 -7.43 2.49
N GLY A 49 5.72 -7.82 3.07
CA GLY A 49 5.31 -9.21 3.15
C GLY A 49 6.32 -10.01 3.98
N CYS A 50 6.64 -9.52 5.18
CA CYS A 50 7.65 -10.08 6.09
C CYS A 50 9.05 -10.22 5.46
N GLY A 51 9.42 -9.27 4.59
CA GLY A 51 10.70 -9.26 3.88
C GLY A 51 10.79 -10.23 2.68
N ALA A 52 9.72 -10.99 2.40
CA ALA A 52 9.73 -12.04 1.39
C ALA A 52 9.19 -11.62 0.01
N VAL A 53 8.54 -10.46 -0.08
CA VAL A 53 7.84 -10.05 -1.32
C VAL A 53 8.39 -8.75 -1.88
N LEU A 54 8.48 -7.71 -1.07
CA LEU A 54 8.98 -6.40 -1.47
C LEU A 54 10.14 -5.96 -0.58
N ARG A 55 11.07 -5.19 -1.17
CA ARG A 55 12.23 -4.60 -0.48
C ARG A 55 12.21 -3.08 -0.55
N GLY A 56 13.15 -2.44 0.13
CA GLY A 56 13.37 -0.98 0.05
C GLY A 56 12.73 -0.17 1.18
N PHE A 57 12.01 -0.79 2.11
CA PHE A 57 11.36 -0.07 3.22
C PHE A 57 12.30 0.20 4.39
N VAL A 58 13.21 -0.72 4.68
CA VAL A 58 14.15 -0.61 5.81
C VAL A 58 15.08 0.59 5.66
N ALA A 59 15.46 0.94 4.44
CA ALA A 59 16.32 2.10 4.17
C ALA A 59 15.69 3.46 4.56
N SER A 60 14.36 3.52 4.62
CA SER A 60 13.60 4.70 5.06
C SER A 60 13.01 4.54 6.47
N ALA A 61 13.38 3.47 7.17
CA ALA A 61 12.89 3.19 8.51
C ALA A 61 13.86 3.69 9.58
N MET A 62 13.32 4.40 10.55
CA MET A 62 14.03 4.80 11.78
C MET A 62 13.18 4.39 12.98
N PRO A 63 13.46 3.23 13.58
CA PRO A 63 12.63 2.68 14.67
C PRO A 63 12.43 3.62 15.84
N TYR A 64 13.43 4.47 16.13
CA TYR A 64 13.33 5.49 17.16
C TYR A 64 14.06 6.77 16.74
N ALA A 65 13.33 7.87 16.67
CA ALA A 65 13.86 9.20 16.35
C ALA A 65 13.75 10.15 17.55
N THR A 66 14.71 11.04 17.64
CA THR A 66 14.79 12.14 18.60
C THR A 66 14.81 13.48 17.87
N LEU A 67 14.88 14.59 18.62
CA LEU A 67 14.94 15.94 18.04
C LEU A 67 16.17 16.15 17.14
N VAL A 68 17.26 15.43 17.38
CA VAL A 68 18.49 15.50 16.56
C VAL A 68 18.21 15.05 15.11
N ASN A 69 17.19 14.23 14.89
CA ASN A 69 16.89 13.69 13.58
C ASN A 69 15.99 14.59 12.72
N ILE A 70 15.54 15.74 13.24
CA ILE A 70 14.56 16.64 12.56
C ILE A 70 15.05 17.06 11.17
N ASP A 71 16.31 17.51 11.07
CA ASP A 71 16.87 17.97 9.80
C ASP A 71 16.93 16.84 8.78
N ALA A 72 17.37 15.66 9.19
CA ALA A 72 17.40 14.47 8.33
C ALA A 72 15.99 14.09 7.84
N LEU A 73 14.98 14.14 8.72
CA LEU A 73 13.60 13.80 8.40
C LEU A 73 12.94 14.83 7.48
N SER A 74 13.25 16.11 7.65
CA SER A 74 12.67 17.20 6.85
C SER A 74 13.04 17.08 5.36
N HIS A 75 14.19 16.51 5.03
CA HIS A 75 14.67 16.32 3.67
C HIS A 75 14.21 15.01 3.03
N GLN A 76 13.62 14.09 3.82
CA GLN A 76 13.15 12.80 3.29
C GLN A 76 11.77 12.93 2.64
N ARG A 77 11.63 12.33 1.45
CA ARG A 77 10.35 12.27 0.73
C ARG A 77 9.35 11.30 1.35
N GLY A 78 9.84 10.28 2.03
CA GLY A 78 9.05 9.28 2.74
C GLY A 78 9.90 8.59 3.79
N PHE A 79 9.27 8.24 4.92
CA PHE A 79 9.93 7.56 6.03
C PHE A 79 8.92 6.75 6.86
N ILE A 80 9.45 5.83 7.65
CA ILE A 80 8.69 5.06 8.64
C ILE A 80 9.42 5.26 9.98
N VAL A 81 8.90 6.13 10.82
CA VAL A 81 9.63 6.64 11.98
C VAL A 81 8.81 6.48 13.25
N GLY A 82 9.48 6.14 14.34
CA GLY A 82 8.91 6.07 15.66
C GLY A 82 9.49 7.12 16.60
N THR A 83 8.68 7.71 17.47
CA THR A 83 9.14 8.67 18.47
C THR A 83 8.25 8.68 19.71
N LYS A 84 8.85 9.10 20.84
CA LYS A 84 8.12 9.48 22.06
C LYS A 84 8.01 11.00 22.23
N HIS A 85 8.66 11.77 21.34
CA HIS A 85 8.79 13.21 21.54
C HIS A 85 7.60 13.96 20.88
N PRO A 86 6.75 14.66 21.67
CA PRO A 86 5.57 15.35 21.13
C PRO A 86 5.92 16.36 20.02
N ARG A 87 7.05 17.04 20.15
CA ARG A 87 7.50 18.04 19.18
C ARG A 87 7.60 17.52 17.75
N LEU A 88 8.00 16.26 17.55
CA LEU A 88 8.07 15.67 16.21
C LEU A 88 6.69 15.52 15.55
N ALA A 89 5.65 15.26 16.35
CA ALA A 89 4.28 15.24 15.85
C ALA A 89 3.74 16.66 15.55
N GLU A 90 4.07 17.63 16.41
CA GLU A 90 3.64 19.03 16.26
C GLU A 90 4.23 19.72 15.03
N LEU A 91 5.45 19.37 14.63
CA LEU A 91 6.12 19.94 13.46
C LEU A 91 5.42 19.61 12.14
N GLY A 92 4.48 18.67 12.12
CA GLY A 92 3.71 18.35 10.91
C GLY A 92 4.55 17.80 9.74
N LEU A 93 5.74 17.27 10.01
CA LEU A 93 6.62 16.69 8.98
C LEU A 93 6.12 15.33 8.46
N TRP A 94 4.95 14.89 8.88
CA TRP A 94 4.35 13.60 8.56
C TRP A 94 3.15 13.73 7.62
N ASP A 95 2.89 12.70 6.84
CA ASP A 95 1.70 12.54 6.03
C ASP A 95 0.63 11.70 6.75
N VAL A 96 1.10 10.73 7.55
CA VAL A 96 0.25 9.86 8.37
C VAL A 96 0.85 9.76 9.77
N LEU A 97 0.03 10.05 10.78
CA LEU A 97 0.37 9.96 12.20
C LEU A 97 -0.38 8.80 12.83
N CYS A 98 0.35 7.86 13.41
CA CYS A 98 -0.18 6.69 14.09
C CYS A 98 0.03 6.83 15.61
N HIS A 99 -1.03 7.03 16.37
CA HIS A 99 -1.01 7.06 17.82
C HIS A 99 -1.11 5.63 18.36
N CYS A 100 0.01 5.07 18.82
CA CYS A 100 0.06 3.68 19.27
C CYS A 100 -0.80 3.43 20.52
N GLU A 101 -0.87 4.40 21.44
CA GLU A 101 -1.66 4.29 22.68
C GLU A 101 -3.15 4.48 22.44
N ALA A 102 -3.50 5.48 21.61
CA ALA A 102 -4.89 5.76 21.26
C ALA A 102 -5.43 4.84 20.16
N GLN A 103 -4.58 3.99 19.56
CA GLN A 103 -4.92 3.10 18.45
C GLN A 103 -5.62 3.83 17.30
N SER A 104 -5.19 5.06 17.01
CA SER A 104 -5.79 5.92 16.00
C SER A 104 -4.78 6.34 14.94
N ILE A 105 -5.29 6.56 13.73
CA ILE A 105 -4.50 7.04 12.59
C ILE A 105 -5.09 8.36 12.10
N THR A 106 -4.23 9.36 11.98
CA THR A 106 -4.58 10.69 11.46
C THR A 106 -3.83 10.94 10.16
N VAL A 107 -4.52 11.42 9.14
CA VAL A 107 -3.93 11.84 7.86
C VAL A 107 -3.74 13.35 7.90
N SER A 108 -2.57 13.80 7.48
CA SER A 108 -2.26 15.24 7.41
C SER A 108 -3.20 15.96 6.46
N PRO A 109 -3.77 17.12 6.85
CA PRO A 109 -4.57 17.94 5.95
C PRO A 109 -3.74 18.53 4.80
N HIS A 110 -2.42 18.60 4.97
CA HIS A 110 -1.46 19.10 3.97
C HIS A 110 -0.91 18.02 3.06
N LEU A 111 -1.48 16.81 3.12
CA LEU A 111 -1.05 15.71 2.25
C LEU A 111 -1.16 16.13 0.79
N SER A 112 -0.03 16.12 0.07
CA SER A 112 -0.01 16.43 -1.36
C SER A 112 -0.98 15.52 -2.11
N PRO A 113 -1.81 16.07 -3.01
CA PRO A 113 -2.72 15.28 -3.82
C PRO A 113 -1.92 14.21 -4.59
N PRO A 114 -2.53 13.06 -4.88
CA PRO A 114 -1.87 12.05 -5.69
C PRO A 114 -1.53 12.63 -7.06
N ARG A 115 -0.44 12.13 -7.65
CA ARG A 115 -0.09 12.50 -9.02
C ARG A 115 -1.28 12.20 -9.94
N PRO A 116 -1.65 13.11 -10.85
CA PRO A 116 -2.75 12.86 -11.77
C PRO A 116 -2.50 11.57 -12.55
N LEU A 117 -3.53 10.76 -12.67
CA LEU A 117 -3.44 9.55 -13.47
C LEU A 117 -3.23 9.91 -14.95
N PRO A 118 -2.47 9.11 -15.70
CA PRO A 118 -2.41 9.25 -17.14
C PRO A 118 -3.82 9.27 -17.75
N PRO A 119 -4.07 10.04 -18.83
CA PRO A 119 -5.42 10.22 -19.40
C PRO A 119 -6.11 8.91 -19.75
N PHE A 120 -5.35 7.87 -20.13
CA PHE A 120 -5.91 6.56 -20.46
C PHE A 120 -6.38 5.75 -19.23
N LEU A 121 -5.94 6.15 -18.02
CA LEU A 121 -6.38 5.58 -16.75
C LEU A 121 -7.45 6.45 -16.07
N ASP A 122 -7.60 7.72 -16.47
CA ASP A 122 -8.58 8.60 -15.85
C ASP A 122 -9.99 8.26 -16.32
N THR A 123 -10.78 7.72 -15.40
CA THR A 123 -12.19 7.38 -15.65
C THR A 123 -13.10 8.60 -15.79
N ARG A 124 -12.62 9.80 -15.49
CA ARG A 124 -13.36 11.06 -15.57
C ARG A 124 -13.25 11.71 -16.95
N HIS A 125 -12.37 11.19 -17.83
CA HIS A 125 -12.19 11.78 -19.15
C HIS A 125 -13.43 11.56 -20.03
N PRO A 126 -14.04 12.63 -20.60
CA PRO A 126 -15.33 12.57 -21.31
C PRO A 126 -15.28 11.78 -22.62
N ALA A 127 -14.09 11.46 -23.14
CA ALA A 127 -13.92 10.74 -24.41
C ALA A 127 -14.11 9.21 -24.32
N ARG A 128 -14.44 8.65 -23.15
CA ARG A 128 -14.72 7.22 -22.99
C ARG A 128 -16.09 7.01 -22.39
N PRO A 129 -16.93 6.12 -22.96
CA PRO A 129 -18.21 5.76 -22.35
C PRO A 129 -17.91 5.29 -20.92
N SER A 130 -18.58 5.94 -19.98
CA SER A 130 -18.39 5.75 -18.55
C SER A 130 -18.59 4.26 -18.23
N LEU A 131 -17.51 3.58 -17.84
CA LEU A 131 -17.58 2.20 -17.30
C LEU A 131 -18.62 2.08 -16.17
N ARG A 132 -18.95 3.20 -15.51
CA ARG A 132 -20.06 3.29 -14.56
C ARG A 132 -21.39 2.96 -15.22
N HIS A 133 -21.59 3.27 -16.50
CA HIS A 133 -22.82 2.95 -17.23
C HIS A 133 -22.90 1.45 -17.55
N THR A 134 -21.78 0.84 -17.93
CA THR A 134 -21.70 -0.61 -18.20
C THR A 134 -21.90 -1.43 -16.92
N LEU A 135 -21.37 -0.96 -15.79
CA LEU A 135 -21.54 -1.63 -14.48
C LEU A 135 -22.94 -1.40 -13.88
N ARG A 136 -23.59 -0.28 -14.19
CA ARG A 136 -24.97 0.00 -13.75
C ARG A 136 -26.00 -0.87 -14.48
N SER A 137 -25.65 -1.37 -15.65
CA SER A 137 -26.47 -2.30 -16.43
C SER A 137 -26.19 -3.76 -16.18
N MET A 138 -25.18 -4.10 -15.37
CA MET A 138 -24.94 -5.48 -14.93
C MET A 138 -25.90 -5.84 -13.79
N PRO A 139 -26.58 -7.01 -13.87
CA PRO A 139 -27.40 -7.50 -12.75
C PRO A 139 -26.58 -7.58 -11.47
N GLU A 140 -27.15 -7.16 -10.34
CA GLU A 140 -26.51 -7.20 -9.02
C GLU A 140 -25.99 -8.60 -8.64
N CYS A 141 -26.62 -9.65 -9.16
CA CYS A 141 -26.18 -11.04 -8.97
C CYS A 141 -24.86 -11.39 -9.69
N MET A 142 -24.43 -10.62 -10.71
CA MET A 142 -23.11 -10.77 -11.33
C MET A 142 -22.03 -9.93 -10.67
N LEU A 143 -22.43 -8.98 -9.83
CA LEU A 143 -21.52 -8.16 -9.06
C LEU A 143 -21.00 -8.89 -7.82
N GLY A 144 -21.49 -10.09 -7.49
CA GLY A 144 -21.02 -10.91 -6.36
C GLY A 144 -20.29 -10.13 -5.27
N ASP A 145 -19.78 -10.72 -4.23
CA ASP A 145 -18.97 -10.08 -3.17
C ASP A 145 -17.66 -9.39 -3.66
N GLU A 146 -17.45 -9.27 -4.97
CA GLU A 146 -16.26 -8.71 -5.59
C GLU A 146 -16.43 -7.22 -5.92
N ARG A 147 -16.68 -6.42 -4.90
CA ARG A 147 -16.54 -4.97 -5.00
C ARG A 147 -15.06 -4.61 -5.30
N PRO A 148 -14.79 -3.45 -5.96
CA PRO A 148 -13.40 -3.07 -6.34
C PRO A 148 -12.40 -3.12 -5.19
N HIS A 149 -12.88 -2.92 -3.96
CA HIS A 149 -12.08 -2.98 -2.73
C HIS A 149 -12.16 -4.33 -2.00
N ALA A 150 -12.81 -5.33 -2.61
CA ALA A 150 -12.98 -6.66 -2.01
C ALA A 150 -11.66 -7.30 -1.52
N PRO A 151 -10.51 -7.21 -2.25
CA PRO A 151 -9.25 -7.76 -1.76
C PRO A 151 -8.81 -7.19 -0.41
N ASP A 152 -8.94 -5.86 -0.24
CA ASP A 152 -8.58 -5.20 1.02
C ASP A 152 -9.56 -5.57 2.14
N VAL A 153 -10.86 -5.60 1.82
CA VAL A 153 -11.92 -5.97 2.78
C VAL A 153 -11.77 -7.43 3.21
N LEU A 154 -11.57 -8.35 2.27
CA LEU A 154 -11.36 -9.77 2.55
C LEU A 154 -10.09 -10.00 3.38
N PHE A 155 -9.01 -9.30 3.08
CA PHE A 155 -7.80 -9.35 3.90
C PHE A 155 -8.08 -8.94 5.33
N MET A 156 -8.77 -7.82 5.53
CA MET A 156 -9.11 -7.31 6.88
C MET A 156 -10.03 -8.24 7.64
N GLN A 157 -11.04 -8.80 6.98
CA GLN A 157 -11.94 -9.79 7.60
C GLN A 157 -11.17 -11.03 8.08
N ARG A 158 -10.29 -11.57 7.23
CA ARG A 158 -9.45 -12.72 7.56
C ARG A 158 -8.47 -12.43 8.67
N LEU A 159 -7.81 -11.27 8.63
CA LEU A 159 -6.87 -10.85 9.67
C LEU A 159 -7.59 -10.66 11.02
N THR A 160 -8.73 -9.98 11.03
CA THR A 160 -9.52 -9.76 12.24
C THR A 160 -10.02 -11.09 12.82
N SER A 161 -10.56 -11.99 11.98
CA SER A 161 -10.98 -13.31 12.41
C SER A 161 -9.82 -14.13 12.98
N ALA A 162 -8.66 -14.09 12.36
CA ALA A 162 -7.47 -14.78 12.84
C ALA A 162 -7.01 -14.25 14.22
N LEU A 163 -7.03 -12.94 14.40
CA LEU A 163 -6.70 -12.31 15.69
C LEU A 163 -7.70 -12.69 16.78
N GLN A 164 -9.00 -12.71 16.49
CA GLN A 164 -10.05 -13.12 17.43
C GLN A 164 -9.92 -14.60 17.83
N GLN A 165 -9.41 -15.43 16.93
CA GLN A 165 -9.16 -16.86 17.16
C GLN A 165 -7.79 -17.14 17.78
N HIS A 166 -7.04 -16.10 18.18
CA HIS A 166 -5.68 -16.23 18.70
C HIS A 166 -4.76 -17.06 17.79
N ALA A 167 -4.88 -16.85 16.47
CA ALA A 167 -4.07 -17.56 15.50
C ALA A 167 -2.57 -17.33 15.73
N SER A 168 -1.77 -18.32 15.38
CA SER A 168 -0.32 -18.27 15.55
C SER A 168 0.33 -17.19 14.67
N GLU A 169 1.48 -16.67 15.11
CA GLU A 169 2.25 -15.67 14.36
C GLU A 169 2.58 -16.11 12.92
N PRO A 170 2.99 -17.37 12.63
CA PRO A 170 3.21 -17.82 11.25
C PRO A 170 1.98 -17.69 10.36
N PHE A 171 0.79 -17.92 10.91
CA PHE A 171 -0.46 -17.78 10.20
C PHE A 171 -0.77 -16.31 9.85
N LEU A 172 -0.56 -15.39 10.80
CA LEU A 172 -0.71 -13.96 10.56
C LEU A 172 0.30 -13.45 9.51
N ARG A 173 1.56 -13.91 9.59
CA ARG A 173 2.60 -13.62 8.61
C ARG A 173 2.20 -14.09 7.20
N TYR A 174 1.65 -15.29 7.10
CA TYR A 174 1.17 -15.82 5.81
C TYR A 174 0.13 -14.90 5.16
N TRP A 175 -0.85 -14.41 5.92
CA TRP A 175 -1.88 -13.52 5.38
C TRP A 175 -1.31 -12.16 4.96
N CYS A 176 -0.39 -11.60 5.73
CA CYS A 176 0.31 -10.38 5.34
C CYS A 176 1.12 -10.59 4.04
N GLN A 177 1.88 -11.67 3.94
CA GLN A 177 2.62 -12.01 2.73
C GLN A 177 1.69 -12.19 1.53
N ARG A 178 0.57 -12.87 1.72
CA ARG A 178 -0.42 -13.08 0.65
C ARG A 178 -1.00 -11.77 0.17
N HIS A 179 -1.38 -10.89 1.07
CA HIS A 179 -1.90 -9.55 0.71
C HIS A 179 -0.92 -8.76 -0.15
N VAL A 180 0.36 -8.77 0.22
CA VAL A 180 1.40 -8.09 -0.57
C VAL A 180 1.62 -8.77 -1.92
N ARG A 181 1.60 -10.10 -1.99
CA ARG A 181 1.68 -10.84 -3.27
C ARG A 181 0.50 -10.52 -4.19
N ASP A 182 -0.72 -10.47 -3.64
CA ASP A 182 -1.93 -10.13 -4.40
C ASP A 182 -1.83 -8.69 -4.94
N PHE A 183 -1.29 -7.76 -4.14
CA PHE A 183 -1.00 -6.39 -4.59
C PHE A 183 0.03 -6.37 -5.74
N VAL A 184 1.14 -7.10 -5.63
CA VAL A 184 2.17 -7.18 -6.66
C VAL A 184 1.62 -7.81 -7.94
N ALA A 185 0.83 -8.87 -7.83
CA ALA A 185 0.18 -9.51 -8.98
C ALA A 185 -0.75 -8.52 -9.71
N LEU A 186 -1.53 -7.74 -8.95
CA LEU A 186 -2.40 -6.71 -9.52
C LEU A 186 -1.58 -5.60 -10.21
N ALA A 187 -0.48 -5.17 -9.60
CA ALA A 187 0.41 -4.16 -10.18
C ALA A 187 1.10 -4.66 -11.47
N THR A 188 1.50 -5.94 -11.50
CA THR A 188 2.07 -6.58 -12.70
C THR A 188 1.05 -6.60 -13.84
N ARG A 189 -0.19 -6.98 -13.55
CA ARG A 189 -1.29 -6.95 -14.55
C ARG A 189 -1.57 -5.52 -15.04
N HIS A 190 -1.52 -4.55 -14.15
CA HIS A 190 -1.66 -3.14 -14.49
C HIS A 190 -0.56 -2.67 -15.47
N GLU A 191 0.70 -3.03 -15.20
CA GLU A 191 1.83 -2.74 -16.09
C GLU A 191 1.65 -3.35 -17.48
N GLN A 192 1.25 -4.62 -17.54
CA GLN A 192 1.01 -5.32 -18.80
C GLN A 192 -0.15 -4.69 -19.59
N THR A 193 -1.26 -4.38 -18.89
CA THR A 193 -2.47 -3.88 -19.54
C THR A 193 -2.34 -2.46 -20.07
N PHE A 194 -1.67 -1.59 -19.31
CA PHE A 194 -1.65 -0.15 -19.59
C PHE A 194 -0.32 0.36 -20.17
N TYR A 195 0.77 -0.35 -19.91
CA TYR A 195 2.10 0.06 -20.36
C TYR A 195 2.76 -0.93 -21.32
N GLY A 196 2.15 -2.09 -21.55
CA GLY A 196 2.67 -3.11 -22.47
C GLY A 196 4.05 -3.64 -22.05
N SER A 197 4.34 -3.67 -20.76
CA SER A 197 5.66 -4.06 -20.27
C SER A 197 5.93 -5.53 -20.53
N SER A 198 7.01 -5.80 -21.29
CA SER A 198 7.52 -7.15 -21.54
C SER A 198 8.39 -7.71 -20.41
N LEU A 199 8.68 -6.90 -19.38
CA LEU A 199 9.49 -7.31 -18.21
C LEU A 199 8.83 -8.43 -17.41
N PHE A 200 7.53 -8.58 -17.54
CA PHE A 200 6.74 -9.58 -16.86
C PHE A 200 6.23 -10.57 -17.90
N GLN A 201 6.80 -11.77 -17.95
CA GLN A 201 6.31 -12.80 -18.88
C GLN A 201 4.83 -13.07 -18.64
N PRO A 202 4.00 -13.18 -19.68
CA PRO A 202 2.58 -13.44 -19.57
C PRO A 202 2.36 -14.91 -19.18
N THR A 203 2.53 -15.22 -17.90
CA THR A 203 2.12 -16.53 -17.37
C THR A 203 0.61 -16.61 -17.10
N ILE A 204 -0.09 -15.49 -17.28
CA ILE A 204 -1.53 -15.43 -17.06
C ILE A 204 -2.15 -14.88 -18.35
N HIS A 205 -2.98 -15.71 -19.00
CA HIS A 205 -3.85 -15.23 -20.07
C HIS A 205 -4.65 -14.02 -19.52
N LEU A 206 -4.34 -12.85 -20.06
CA LEU A 206 -5.08 -11.62 -19.75
C LEU A 206 -6.49 -11.85 -20.27
N SER A 207 -7.42 -12.16 -19.39
CA SER A 207 -8.83 -12.01 -19.73
C SER A 207 -9.04 -10.50 -19.93
N HIS A 208 -9.44 -10.11 -21.12
CA HIS A 208 -9.88 -8.72 -21.40
C HIS A 208 -11.29 -8.47 -20.83
N ASP A 209 -11.57 -9.04 -19.67
CA ASP A 209 -12.84 -8.84 -19.01
C ASP A 209 -12.94 -7.37 -18.53
N ALA A 210 -14.09 -6.77 -18.81
CA ALA A 210 -14.41 -5.41 -18.37
C ALA A 210 -14.29 -5.26 -16.85
N ARG A 211 -14.53 -6.34 -16.10
CA ARG A 211 -14.40 -6.43 -14.66
C ARG A 211 -12.94 -6.29 -14.20
N ASP A 212 -12.03 -7.06 -14.83
CA ASP A 212 -10.59 -6.99 -14.51
C ASP A 212 -10.04 -5.58 -14.78
N THR A 213 -10.43 -4.98 -15.90
CA THR A 213 -10.05 -3.60 -16.24
C THR A 213 -10.58 -2.59 -15.22
N TYR A 214 -11.79 -2.80 -14.71
CA TYR A 214 -12.35 -1.94 -13.66
C TYR A 214 -11.59 -2.08 -12.34
N MET A 215 -11.26 -3.30 -11.91
CA MET A 215 -10.44 -3.56 -10.73
C MET A 215 -9.08 -2.87 -10.82
N LEU A 216 -8.38 -3.02 -11.95
CA LEU A 216 -7.10 -2.36 -12.19
C LEU A 216 -7.19 -0.84 -12.08
N ARG A 217 -8.26 -0.23 -12.61
CA ARG A 217 -8.49 1.22 -12.51
C ARG A 217 -8.79 1.68 -11.09
N CYS A 218 -9.54 0.91 -10.32
CA CYS A 218 -9.83 1.25 -8.92
C CYS A 218 -8.57 1.28 -8.06
N HIS A 219 -7.59 0.42 -8.36
CA HIS A 219 -6.31 0.38 -7.67
C HIS A 219 -5.21 1.22 -8.32
N ALA A 220 -5.49 1.87 -9.46
CA ALA A 220 -4.50 2.61 -10.25
C ALA A 220 -3.73 3.65 -9.43
N LEU A 221 -4.39 4.43 -8.58
CA LEU A 221 -3.71 5.44 -7.74
C LEU A 221 -2.68 4.83 -6.80
N ARG A 222 -2.99 3.67 -6.19
CA ARG A 222 -2.06 2.94 -5.33
C ARG A 222 -0.87 2.42 -6.13
N ILE A 223 -1.13 1.81 -7.28
CA ILE A 223 -0.11 1.23 -8.14
C ILE A 223 0.79 2.32 -8.72
N GLU A 224 0.21 3.38 -9.26
CA GLU A 224 0.99 4.52 -9.79
C GLU A 224 1.79 5.22 -8.69
N GLY A 225 1.23 5.32 -7.48
CA GLY A 225 1.97 5.82 -6.33
C GLY A 225 3.19 4.96 -6.00
N TRP A 226 3.04 3.63 -6.04
CA TRP A 226 4.13 2.68 -5.80
C TRP A 226 5.20 2.73 -6.90
N ARG A 227 4.84 2.89 -8.18
CA ARG A 227 5.77 3.00 -9.32
C ARG A 227 6.82 4.09 -9.13
N GLY A 228 6.50 5.17 -8.41
CA GLY A 228 7.44 6.25 -8.10
C GLY A 228 8.38 5.99 -6.92
N THR A 229 8.33 4.82 -6.28
CA THR A 229 9.01 4.56 -5.00
C THR A 229 10.35 3.81 -5.15
N PRO A 230 11.23 3.88 -4.12
CA PRO A 230 12.42 3.03 -4.05
C PRO A 230 12.08 1.53 -4.07
N SER A 231 10.99 1.13 -3.42
CA SER A 231 10.54 -0.27 -3.38
C SER A 231 10.21 -0.81 -4.77
N TYR A 232 9.56 -0.01 -5.62
CA TYR A 232 9.29 -0.40 -7.01
C TYR A 232 10.57 -0.58 -7.82
N ARG A 233 11.56 0.31 -7.65
CA ARG A 233 12.87 0.16 -8.31
C ARG A 233 13.59 -1.11 -7.87
N SER A 234 13.56 -1.43 -6.58
CA SER A 234 14.12 -2.68 -6.06
C SER A 234 13.40 -3.90 -6.65
N PHE A 235 12.08 -3.83 -6.76
CA PHE A 235 11.28 -4.89 -7.38
C PHE A 235 11.62 -5.11 -8.85
N LEU A 236 11.75 -4.04 -9.66
CA LEU A 236 12.18 -4.13 -11.06
C LEU A 236 13.57 -4.74 -11.19
N TRP A 237 14.50 -4.34 -10.31
CA TRP A 237 15.84 -4.90 -10.29
C TRP A 237 15.83 -6.40 -9.98
N ASP A 238 15.07 -6.84 -9.00
CA ASP A 238 14.91 -8.26 -8.65
C ASP A 238 14.35 -9.07 -9.82
N MET A 239 13.28 -8.55 -10.45
CA MET A 239 12.64 -9.20 -11.59
C MET A 239 13.60 -9.31 -12.77
N SER A 240 14.36 -8.27 -13.09
CA SER A 240 15.34 -8.31 -14.18
C SER A 240 16.45 -9.34 -13.97
N HIS A 241 16.86 -9.57 -12.72
CA HIS A 241 17.86 -10.58 -12.38
C HIS A 241 17.31 -12.01 -12.45
N LEU A 242 16.08 -12.21 -11.97
CA LEU A 242 15.43 -13.52 -12.02
C LEU A 242 15.18 -13.97 -13.48
N TYR A 243 14.68 -13.07 -14.32
CA TYR A 243 14.37 -13.42 -15.73
C TYR A 243 15.59 -13.33 -16.63
N GLY A 244 16.56 -12.48 -16.36
CA GLY A 244 17.82 -12.41 -17.13
C GLY A 244 18.72 -13.63 -16.95
N GLN A 245 18.54 -14.38 -15.83
CA GLN A 245 19.23 -15.67 -15.62
C GLN A 245 18.50 -16.85 -16.28
N ALA A 246 17.19 -16.76 -16.45
CA ALA A 246 16.38 -17.80 -17.11
C ALA A 246 16.53 -17.81 -18.65
N SER A 247 17.13 -16.77 -19.22
CA SER A 247 17.35 -16.63 -20.68
C SER A 247 18.78 -16.98 -21.12
N ARG A 248 19.61 -17.45 -20.21
CA ARG A 248 20.96 -18.01 -20.48
C ARG A 248 20.96 -19.52 -20.24
#